data_9a1fcb8557702f557f66140161f64fe1
#
_entry.id   9a1fcb8557702f557f66140161f64fe1
#
_cell.length_a   1.000
_cell.length_b   1.000
_cell.length_c   1.000
_cell.angle_alpha   90.00
_cell.angle_beta   90.00
_cell.angle_gamma   90.00
#
_symmetry.space_group_name_H-M   'P 1'
#
loop_
_entity.id
_entity.type
_entity.pdbx_description
1 polymer ?
#
loop_
_entity_poly.entity_id
_entity_poly.type
_entity_poly.pdbx_seq_one_letter_code
_entity_poly.pdbx_strand_id
1 'polypeptide(L)'
;MLLCIFLPLSAAANGETQAAGEEIFTLSFVGDLTLGTDPHISGGPNSFPSMIGTDYGYPLQNVAEYFLEDDLTLGNFEGVLRSGGYITKENGFSFKGDPAYTAILTQGGVDVVSLANNHSRDYGQRGLENTYSLLEEAGVPGILQNEYRVVETESGLKVGVLALLFQAKPKTVAAAVEAMRREGAELIVALIHWGVERSYHPSRTQEQLGKALIDAGVHIVCGSHPHVLQKIEQYGDGVIYYSLANFCFGGNRYPSDMDTAIIQQQVIRRADGTVSLGERTIIPACVSSQTPMNDFQPTPYPEGSESYNRVLTKLEGGFSGNPKQQSYPW
;
A
#
# COMPACT_ATOMS: atom_id res chain seq x y z
N MET A 1 -45.81 -14.04 -33.73
CA MET A 1 -45.60 -13.47 -32.38
C MET A 1 -44.91 -14.57 -31.59
N LEU A 2 -43.56 -14.55 -31.63
CA LEU A 2 -42.70 -15.57 -30.99
C LEU A 2 -42.18 -14.97 -29.67
N LEU A 3 -42.57 -15.57 -28.57
CA LEU A 3 -42.21 -15.16 -27.22
C LEU A 3 -40.83 -15.78 -26.87
N CYS A 4 -39.78 -14.99 -26.91
CA CYS A 4 -38.45 -15.42 -26.42
C CYS A 4 -38.45 -15.29 -24.90
N ILE A 5 -38.42 -16.42 -24.22
CA ILE A 5 -38.21 -16.50 -22.76
C ILE A 5 -36.70 -16.43 -22.52
N PHE A 6 -36.24 -15.32 -21.96
CA PHE A 6 -34.89 -15.24 -21.40
C PHE A 6 -34.90 -15.88 -20.01
N LEU A 7 -34.20 -17.00 -19.88
CA LEU A 7 -33.82 -17.55 -18.57
C LEU A 7 -32.54 -16.83 -18.12
N PRO A 8 -32.45 -16.34 -16.86
CA PRO A 8 -31.21 -15.80 -16.34
C PRO A 8 -30.22 -16.93 -16.08
N LEU A 9 -29.03 -16.81 -16.64
CA LEU A 9 -27.88 -17.63 -16.27
C LEU A 9 -27.52 -17.25 -14.82
N SER A 10 -27.79 -18.13 -13.87
CA SER A 10 -27.27 -17.99 -12.52
C SER A 10 -25.76 -18.29 -12.55
N ALA A 11 -24.93 -17.27 -12.28
CA ALA A 11 -23.55 -17.49 -11.92
C ALA A 11 -23.54 -18.33 -10.63
N ALA A 12 -22.97 -19.52 -10.69
CA ALA A 12 -22.70 -20.33 -9.52
C ALA A 12 -21.56 -19.63 -8.74
N ALA A 13 -21.94 -18.88 -7.71
CA ALA A 13 -21.00 -18.52 -6.67
C ALA A 13 -20.54 -19.82 -6.00
N ASN A 14 -19.25 -20.14 -6.09
CA ASN A 14 -18.62 -21.16 -5.28
C ASN A 14 -18.64 -20.66 -3.83
N GLY A 15 -19.75 -20.88 -3.14
CA GLY A 15 -19.86 -20.66 -1.71
C GLY A 15 -19.09 -21.76 -1.00
N GLU A 16 -17.85 -21.52 -0.62
CA GLU A 16 -17.28 -22.26 0.50
C GLU A 16 -18.14 -21.98 1.73
N THR A 17 -18.67 -23.04 2.33
CA THR A 17 -19.50 -22.94 3.53
C THR A 17 -18.61 -22.44 4.67
N GLN A 18 -18.79 -21.18 5.06
CA GLN A 18 -18.20 -20.59 6.25
C GLN A 18 -18.47 -21.53 7.44
N ALA A 19 -17.41 -21.98 8.12
CA ALA A 19 -17.58 -22.84 9.29
C ALA A 19 -18.31 -22.03 10.37
N ALA A 20 -19.25 -22.66 11.07
CA ALA A 20 -20.06 -21.98 12.07
C ALA A 20 -19.18 -21.35 13.16
N GLY A 21 -19.17 -20.01 13.24
CA GLY A 21 -18.39 -19.22 14.22
C GLY A 21 -17.07 -18.63 13.70
N GLU A 22 -16.81 -18.67 12.39
CA GLU A 22 -15.71 -17.92 11.78
C GLU A 22 -16.19 -16.54 11.30
N GLU A 23 -15.35 -15.51 11.52
CA GLU A 23 -15.53 -14.17 10.99
C GLU A 23 -14.40 -13.90 9.99
N ILE A 24 -14.73 -13.34 8.84
CA ILE A 24 -13.78 -13.04 7.78
C ILE A 24 -13.69 -11.53 7.62
N PHE A 25 -12.47 -11.03 7.65
CA PHE A 25 -12.12 -9.63 7.44
C PHE A 25 -11.24 -9.51 6.22
N THR A 26 -11.35 -8.40 5.49
CA THR A 26 -10.52 -8.10 4.32
C THR A 26 -9.63 -6.90 4.60
N LEU A 27 -8.33 -7.07 4.48
CA LEU A 27 -7.37 -5.98 4.59
C LEU A 27 -6.74 -5.71 3.23
N SER A 28 -6.75 -4.45 2.78
CA SER A 28 -6.09 -4.02 1.56
C SER A 28 -4.71 -3.42 1.84
N PHE A 29 -3.75 -3.78 1.01
CA PHE A 29 -2.39 -3.27 1.06
C PHE A 29 -2.02 -2.64 -0.28
N VAL A 30 -1.46 -1.42 -0.23
CA VAL A 30 -0.96 -0.70 -1.38
C VAL A 30 0.49 -0.25 -1.15
N GLY A 31 1.18 0.11 -2.24
CA GLY A 31 2.55 0.60 -2.21
C GLY A 31 2.68 2.07 -1.80
N ASP A 32 3.62 2.77 -2.44
CA ASP A 32 3.97 4.15 -2.08
C ASP A 32 2.89 5.14 -2.51
N LEU A 33 2.31 5.84 -1.52
CA LEU A 33 1.39 6.96 -1.66
C LEU A 33 2.20 8.26 -1.57
N THR A 34 2.74 8.71 -2.70
CA THR A 34 3.49 9.96 -2.82
C THR A 34 2.54 11.07 -3.25
N LEU A 35 1.75 11.59 -2.29
CA LEU A 35 0.76 12.65 -2.53
C LEU A 35 1.44 14.02 -2.50
N GLY A 36 2.32 14.22 -3.47
CA GLY A 36 3.12 15.42 -3.58
C GLY A 36 4.10 15.31 -4.72
N THR A 37 4.89 16.36 -4.93
CA THR A 37 5.86 16.40 -6.02
C THR A 37 7.11 17.16 -5.61
N ASP A 38 8.20 16.91 -6.31
CA ASP A 38 9.43 17.69 -6.16
C ASP A 38 9.23 19.10 -6.71
N PRO A 39 9.70 20.16 -6.04
CA PRO A 39 9.56 21.54 -6.50
C PRO A 39 10.11 21.80 -7.91
N HIS A 40 11.11 21.06 -8.35
CA HIS A 40 11.69 21.20 -9.69
C HIS A 40 10.77 20.70 -10.82
N ILE A 41 9.80 19.83 -10.48
CA ILE A 41 8.83 19.27 -11.43
C ILE A 41 7.39 19.63 -11.10
N SER A 42 7.14 20.45 -10.06
CA SER A 42 5.81 20.83 -9.60
C SER A 42 5.07 21.80 -10.53
N GLY A 43 5.80 22.44 -11.44
CA GLY A 43 5.25 23.39 -12.41
C GLY A 43 4.74 22.72 -13.68
N GLY A 44 3.71 23.32 -14.28
CA GLY A 44 3.17 22.89 -15.57
C GLY A 44 1.80 22.20 -15.47
N PRO A 45 1.10 22.13 -16.62
CA PRO A 45 -0.32 21.75 -16.66
C PRO A 45 -0.59 20.27 -16.30
N ASN A 46 0.45 19.43 -16.35
CA ASN A 46 0.34 18.00 -16.07
C ASN A 46 1.11 17.60 -14.79
N SER A 47 1.38 18.56 -13.90
CA SER A 47 1.97 18.26 -12.59
C SER A 47 0.91 17.73 -11.64
N PHE A 48 1.32 17.00 -10.60
CA PHE A 48 0.39 16.47 -9.59
C PHE A 48 -0.55 17.55 -9.04
N PRO A 49 -0.06 18.73 -8.58
CA PRO A 49 -0.95 19.78 -8.09
C PRO A 49 -1.91 20.32 -9.16
N SER A 50 -1.47 20.42 -10.43
CA SER A 50 -2.32 20.93 -11.50
C SER A 50 -3.41 19.96 -11.93
N MET A 51 -3.13 18.65 -11.87
CA MET A 51 -4.09 17.60 -12.21
C MET A 51 -5.14 17.42 -11.11
N ILE A 52 -4.71 17.47 -9.85
CA ILE A 52 -5.61 17.32 -8.70
C ILE A 52 -6.49 18.57 -8.52
N GLY A 53 -5.89 19.78 -8.63
CA GLY A 53 -6.61 21.03 -8.35
C GLY A 53 -7.27 20.98 -6.97
N THR A 54 -8.60 20.98 -6.95
CA THR A 54 -9.42 20.82 -5.74
C THR A 54 -10.28 19.56 -5.76
N ASP A 55 -10.08 18.68 -6.71
CA ASP A 55 -10.76 17.38 -6.81
C ASP A 55 -9.91 16.30 -6.10
N TYR A 56 -10.08 16.21 -4.79
CA TYR A 56 -9.33 15.25 -3.98
C TYR A 56 -9.80 13.80 -4.15
N GLY A 57 -10.95 13.58 -4.75
CA GLY A 57 -11.41 12.23 -5.14
C GLY A 57 -10.69 11.69 -6.38
N TYR A 58 -10.22 12.59 -7.27
CA TYR A 58 -9.62 12.24 -8.55
C TYR A 58 -8.52 11.16 -8.46
N PRO A 59 -7.53 11.23 -7.54
CA PRO A 59 -6.42 10.29 -7.57
C PRO A 59 -6.82 8.83 -7.33
N LEU A 60 -7.77 8.56 -6.45
CA LEU A 60 -8.12 7.20 -6.07
C LEU A 60 -9.47 6.73 -6.61
N GLN A 61 -10.16 7.53 -7.45
CA GLN A 61 -11.52 7.24 -7.92
C GLN A 61 -11.68 5.88 -8.62
N ASN A 62 -10.64 5.39 -9.31
CA ASN A 62 -10.72 4.12 -10.06
C ASN A 62 -10.44 2.88 -9.19
N VAL A 63 -10.09 3.10 -7.91
CA VAL A 63 -9.73 2.03 -6.96
C VAL A 63 -10.41 2.18 -5.60
N ALA A 64 -11.10 3.29 -5.34
CA ALA A 64 -11.73 3.57 -4.05
C ALA A 64 -12.75 2.50 -3.64
N GLU A 65 -13.44 1.86 -4.59
CA GLU A 65 -14.40 0.79 -4.29
C GLU A 65 -13.76 -0.37 -3.51
N TYR A 66 -12.50 -0.73 -3.84
CA TYR A 66 -11.79 -1.82 -3.14
C TYR A 66 -11.48 -1.48 -1.68
N PHE A 67 -11.32 -0.18 -1.35
CA PHE A 67 -10.93 0.31 -0.03
C PHE A 67 -12.14 0.70 0.82
N LEU A 68 -13.22 1.13 0.19
CA LEU A 68 -14.47 1.46 0.88
C LEU A 68 -15.31 0.22 1.23
N GLU A 69 -15.02 -0.92 0.61
CA GLU A 69 -15.70 -2.20 0.82
C GLU A 69 -14.88 -3.17 1.71
N ASP A 70 -13.61 -2.83 2.02
CA ASP A 70 -12.78 -3.63 2.92
C ASP A 70 -12.92 -3.20 4.39
N ASP A 71 -12.20 -3.88 5.30
CA ASP A 71 -12.20 -3.57 6.73
C ASP A 71 -11.07 -2.61 7.11
N LEU A 72 -9.97 -2.58 6.34
CA LEU A 72 -8.81 -1.72 6.61
C LEU A 72 -7.86 -1.64 5.42
N THR A 73 -7.59 -0.43 4.93
CA THR A 73 -6.60 -0.17 3.88
C THR A 73 -5.33 0.46 4.43
N LEU A 74 -4.18 -0.16 4.12
CA LEU A 74 -2.85 0.25 4.60
C LEU A 74 -1.89 0.55 3.45
N GLY A 75 -1.06 1.61 3.61
CA GLY A 75 -0.03 1.99 2.65
C GLY A 75 1.16 2.71 3.26
N ASN A 76 2.13 3.08 2.43
CA ASN A 76 3.26 3.91 2.83
C ASN A 76 3.08 5.34 2.31
N PHE A 77 2.96 6.32 3.22
CA PHE A 77 2.89 7.74 2.84
C PHE A 77 4.31 8.29 2.65
N GLU A 78 4.74 8.45 1.40
CA GLU A 78 6.09 8.84 1.04
C GLU A 78 6.15 10.32 0.65
N GLY A 79 6.56 11.16 1.60
CA GLY A 79 6.64 12.61 1.42
C GLY A 79 6.19 13.39 2.63
N VAL A 80 5.92 14.68 2.43
CA VAL A 80 5.49 15.61 3.47
C VAL A 80 4.26 16.39 3.03
N LEU A 81 3.32 16.64 3.94
CA LEU A 81 2.19 17.55 3.75
C LEU A 81 2.46 18.85 4.52
N ARG A 82 2.63 19.95 3.80
CA ARG A 82 2.81 21.26 4.41
C ARG A 82 2.67 22.44 3.45
N SER A 83 2.25 23.57 3.99
CA SER A 83 2.33 24.85 3.29
C SER A 83 3.75 25.43 3.42
N GLY A 84 4.38 25.80 2.30
CA GLY A 84 5.69 26.45 2.28
C GLY A 84 6.83 25.57 2.83
N GLY A 85 7.90 26.22 3.33
CA GLY A 85 9.08 25.58 3.92
C GLY A 85 10.24 25.40 2.96
N TYR A 86 11.41 25.08 3.53
CA TYR A 86 12.66 24.86 2.79
C TYR A 86 12.98 23.39 2.77
N ILE A 87 13.50 22.92 1.64
CA ILE A 87 14.08 21.58 1.50
C ILE A 87 15.28 21.46 2.44
N THR A 88 15.36 20.36 3.17
CA THR A 88 16.49 20.08 4.06
C THR A 88 17.42 19.01 3.52
N LYS A 89 17.01 18.32 2.47
CA LYS A 89 17.80 17.30 1.78
C LYS A 89 18.72 17.96 0.77
N GLU A 90 19.99 17.67 0.81
CA GLU A 90 20.99 18.28 -0.08
C GLU A 90 20.98 17.70 -1.50
N ASN A 91 20.59 16.44 -1.65
CA ASN A 91 20.61 15.73 -2.92
C ASN A 91 19.35 14.83 -3.08
N GLY A 92 18.96 14.62 -4.33
CA GLY A 92 17.82 13.76 -4.70
C GLY A 92 16.50 14.53 -4.74
N PHE A 93 15.41 13.77 -4.84
CA PHE A 93 14.05 14.33 -4.86
C PHE A 93 13.56 14.65 -3.47
N SER A 94 12.69 15.67 -3.38
CA SER A 94 12.03 16.08 -2.15
C SER A 94 10.53 16.25 -2.40
N PHE A 95 9.72 15.39 -1.79
CA PHE A 95 8.29 15.34 -2.08
C PHE A 95 7.48 16.16 -1.06
N LYS A 96 6.70 17.10 -1.61
CA LYS A 96 5.80 17.94 -0.82
C LYS A 96 4.43 18.03 -1.47
N GLY A 97 3.40 17.77 -0.67
CA GLY A 97 1.99 17.97 -1.00
C GLY A 97 1.35 19.12 -0.22
N ASP A 98 0.21 19.55 -0.69
CA ASP A 98 -0.64 20.49 0.03
C ASP A 98 -1.24 19.84 1.29
N PRO A 99 -1.40 20.55 2.41
CA PRO A 99 -2.11 20.04 3.60
C PRO A 99 -3.48 19.43 3.30
N ALA A 100 -4.21 19.98 2.33
CA ALA A 100 -5.53 19.48 1.95
C ALA A 100 -5.51 18.09 1.30
N TYR A 101 -4.34 17.57 0.89
CA TYR A 101 -4.24 16.25 0.27
C TYR A 101 -4.50 15.07 1.23
N THR A 102 -4.65 15.33 2.55
CA THR A 102 -5.24 14.33 3.46
C THR A 102 -6.63 13.90 2.98
N ALA A 103 -7.38 14.80 2.32
CA ALA A 103 -8.68 14.49 1.74
C ALA A 103 -8.63 13.43 0.62
N ILE A 104 -7.48 13.25 -0.05
CA ILE A 104 -7.30 12.17 -1.03
C ILE A 104 -7.37 10.81 -0.34
N LEU A 105 -6.74 10.68 0.82
CA LEU A 105 -6.75 9.43 1.60
C LEU A 105 -8.15 9.13 2.13
N THR A 106 -8.80 10.11 2.78
CA THR A 106 -10.12 9.92 3.38
C THR A 106 -11.22 9.65 2.33
N GLN A 107 -11.20 10.36 1.19
CA GLN A 107 -12.16 10.11 0.10
C GLN A 107 -11.87 8.80 -0.63
N GLY A 108 -10.62 8.39 -0.65
CA GLY A 108 -10.19 7.15 -1.30
C GLY A 108 -10.28 5.91 -0.43
N GLY A 109 -10.66 6.02 0.87
CA GLY A 109 -10.80 4.88 1.77
C GLY A 109 -9.47 4.33 2.30
N VAL A 110 -8.41 5.16 2.39
CA VAL A 110 -7.14 4.75 3.02
C VAL A 110 -7.18 5.07 4.51
N ASP A 111 -6.99 4.06 5.36
CA ASP A 111 -7.22 4.17 6.81
C ASP A 111 -5.95 4.40 7.61
N VAL A 112 -4.83 3.76 7.26
CA VAL A 112 -3.58 3.81 8.04
C VAL A 112 -2.38 3.92 7.11
N VAL A 113 -1.44 4.81 7.44
CA VAL A 113 -0.22 4.96 6.65
C VAL A 113 1.06 4.91 7.50
N SER A 114 2.11 4.30 6.93
CA SER A 114 3.45 4.39 7.47
C SER A 114 4.08 5.74 7.10
N LEU A 115 4.71 6.40 8.06
CA LEU A 115 5.59 7.55 7.87
C LEU A 115 7.08 7.15 8.01
N ALA A 116 7.38 5.86 8.11
CA ALA A 116 8.74 5.35 8.21
C ALA A 116 9.36 5.17 6.83
N ASN A 117 9.82 6.26 6.21
CA ASN A 117 10.49 6.24 4.91
C ASN A 117 11.57 7.33 4.80
N ASN A 118 12.34 7.31 3.71
CA ASN A 118 13.44 8.24 3.46
C ASN A 118 12.99 9.64 3.04
N HIS A 119 11.68 9.84 2.74
CA HIS A 119 11.08 11.12 2.34
C HIS A 119 10.25 11.80 3.45
N SER A 120 10.04 11.15 4.57
CA SER A 120 9.24 11.70 5.68
C SER A 120 9.85 12.97 6.30
N ARG A 121 11.14 13.22 6.07
CA ARG A 121 11.87 14.41 6.55
C ARG A 121 12.47 15.27 5.45
N ASP A 122 11.95 15.25 4.24
CA ASP A 122 12.44 16.08 3.13
C ASP A 122 12.40 17.58 3.44
N TYR A 123 11.51 17.99 4.35
CA TYR A 123 11.37 19.35 4.87
C TYR A 123 11.69 19.44 6.37
N GLY A 124 12.61 18.58 6.85
CA GLY A 124 13.07 18.51 8.22
C GLY A 124 12.04 17.94 9.20
N GLN A 125 12.38 17.99 10.47
CA GLN A 125 11.55 17.47 11.55
C GLN A 125 10.17 18.13 11.60
N ARG A 126 10.10 19.46 11.38
CA ARG A 126 8.82 20.20 11.34
C ARG A 126 7.93 19.76 10.17
N GLY A 127 8.52 19.30 9.05
CA GLY A 127 7.76 18.72 7.95
C GLY A 127 7.06 17.43 8.35
N LEU A 128 7.79 16.54 9.01
CA LEU A 128 7.26 15.28 9.52
C LEU A 128 6.17 15.53 10.57
N GLU A 129 6.42 16.40 11.56
CA GLU A 129 5.45 16.74 12.62
C GLU A 129 4.16 17.31 12.03
N ASN A 130 4.27 18.20 11.04
CA ASN A 130 3.10 18.77 10.40
C ASN A 130 2.30 17.70 9.63
N THR A 131 2.99 16.81 8.90
CA THR A 131 2.35 15.70 8.18
C THR A 131 1.63 14.78 9.16
N TYR A 132 2.29 14.41 10.26
CA TYR A 132 1.71 13.58 11.31
C TYR A 132 0.43 14.21 11.87
N SER A 133 0.48 15.49 12.27
CA SER A 133 -0.69 16.19 12.84
C SER A 133 -1.85 16.27 11.84
N LEU A 134 -1.58 16.58 10.57
CA LEU A 134 -2.61 16.66 9.52
C LEU A 134 -3.28 15.30 9.27
N LEU A 135 -2.52 14.22 9.30
CA LEU A 135 -3.05 12.87 9.14
C LEU A 135 -3.92 12.47 10.34
N GLU A 136 -3.46 12.74 11.56
CA GLU A 136 -4.27 12.50 12.78
C GLU A 136 -5.58 13.33 12.78
N GLU A 137 -5.52 14.61 12.39
CA GLU A 137 -6.70 15.48 12.28
C GLU A 137 -7.68 15.00 11.21
N ALA A 138 -7.19 14.36 10.16
CA ALA A 138 -8.01 13.77 9.10
C ALA A 138 -8.60 12.40 9.45
N GLY A 139 -8.20 11.80 10.59
CA GLY A 139 -8.62 10.46 10.97
C GLY A 139 -7.89 9.33 10.25
N VAL A 140 -6.76 9.62 9.59
CA VAL A 140 -5.88 8.64 8.94
C VAL A 140 -4.58 8.56 9.74
N PRO A 141 -4.47 7.73 10.78
CA PRO A 141 -3.30 7.69 11.63
C PRO A 141 -2.02 7.39 10.84
N GLY A 142 -1.03 8.29 10.99
CA GLY A 142 0.31 8.13 10.49
C GLY A 142 1.21 7.49 11.54
N ILE A 143 1.90 6.39 11.21
CA ILE A 143 2.76 5.69 12.17
C ILE A 143 4.22 6.07 11.93
N LEU A 144 4.86 6.64 12.95
CA LEU A 144 6.25 7.06 12.88
C LEU A 144 7.22 5.87 12.94
N GLN A 145 8.45 6.10 12.50
CA GLN A 145 9.49 5.06 12.48
C GLN A 145 9.70 4.41 13.85
N ASN A 146 9.63 3.08 13.89
CA ASN A 146 9.74 2.21 15.08
C ASN A 146 8.61 2.42 16.10
N GLU A 147 7.55 3.08 15.72
CA GLU A 147 6.32 3.19 16.50
C GLU A 147 5.27 2.22 15.97
N TYR A 148 4.27 1.94 16.79
CA TYR A 148 3.12 1.13 16.42
C TYR A 148 1.82 1.79 16.85
N ARG A 149 0.73 1.32 16.26
CA ARG A 149 -0.63 1.63 16.70
C ARG A 149 -1.49 0.37 16.64
N VAL A 150 -2.37 0.20 17.62
CA VAL A 150 -3.47 -0.78 17.53
C VAL A 150 -4.69 -0.02 17.04
N VAL A 151 -5.21 -0.44 15.88
CA VAL A 151 -6.43 0.10 15.29
C VAL A 151 -7.52 -0.97 15.36
N GLU A 152 -8.76 -0.57 15.59
CA GLU A 152 -9.92 -1.44 15.59
C GLU A 152 -10.76 -1.11 14.36
N THR A 153 -11.03 -2.10 13.51
CA THR A 153 -11.89 -1.93 12.35
C THR A 153 -13.34 -1.74 12.78
N GLU A 154 -14.20 -1.22 11.91
CA GLU A 154 -15.63 -1.09 12.22
C GLU A 154 -16.27 -2.46 12.50
N SER A 155 -15.78 -3.51 11.88
CA SER A 155 -16.19 -4.92 12.09
C SER A 155 -15.60 -5.55 13.37
N GLY A 156 -14.74 -4.82 14.11
CA GLY A 156 -14.23 -5.20 15.43
C GLY A 156 -12.96 -6.05 15.42
N LEU A 157 -12.22 -6.14 14.31
CA LEU A 157 -10.88 -6.75 14.30
C LEU A 157 -9.85 -5.74 14.83
N LYS A 158 -9.03 -6.16 15.80
CA LYS A 158 -7.92 -5.34 16.32
C LYS A 158 -6.61 -5.66 15.62
N VAL A 159 -6.11 -4.70 14.84
CA VAL A 159 -4.88 -4.83 14.07
C VAL A 159 -3.78 -3.97 14.68
N GLY A 160 -2.69 -4.59 15.10
CA GLY A 160 -1.46 -3.90 15.48
C GLY A 160 -0.63 -3.59 14.23
N VAL A 161 -0.39 -2.33 13.96
CA VAL A 161 0.39 -1.87 12.81
C VAL A 161 1.68 -1.22 13.28
N LEU A 162 2.82 -1.69 12.78
CA LEU A 162 4.17 -1.24 13.10
C LEU A 162 4.85 -0.64 11.87
N ALA A 163 5.45 0.55 11.98
CA ALA A 163 6.16 1.20 10.88
C ALA A 163 7.68 1.09 11.03
N LEU A 164 8.36 0.57 10.02
CA LEU A 164 9.77 0.18 10.07
C LEU A 164 10.59 0.72 8.88
N LEU A 165 11.89 0.84 9.11
CA LEU A 165 12.92 0.97 8.07
C LEU A 165 13.82 -0.28 8.03
N PHE A 166 14.63 -0.40 6.98
CA PHE A 166 15.53 -1.52 6.74
C PHE A 166 16.50 -1.86 7.88
N GLN A 167 16.74 -0.94 8.84
CA GLN A 167 17.55 -1.17 10.03
C GLN A 167 16.78 -1.76 11.21
N ALA A 168 15.52 -2.17 11.01
CA ALA A 168 14.69 -2.76 12.05
C ALA A 168 15.39 -3.96 12.70
N LYS A 169 15.27 -4.03 14.03
CA LYS A 169 15.88 -5.11 14.81
C LYS A 169 14.81 -6.09 15.26
N PRO A 170 14.87 -7.38 14.86
CA PRO A 170 13.83 -8.36 15.20
C PRO A 170 13.50 -8.43 16.70
N LYS A 171 14.51 -8.29 17.57
CA LYS A 171 14.28 -8.27 19.02
C LYS A 171 13.43 -7.08 19.49
N THR A 172 13.60 -5.90 18.89
CA THR A 172 12.79 -4.72 19.19
C THR A 172 11.36 -4.91 18.66
N VAL A 173 11.23 -5.52 17.49
CA VAL A 173 9.94 -5.84 16.91
C VAL A 173 9.19 -6.86 17.76
N ALA A 174 9.84 -7.92 18.25
CA ALA A 174 9.21 -8.87 19.15
C ALA A 174 8.64 -8.20 20.41
N ALA A 175 9.38 -7.26 21.00
CA ALA A 175 8.89 -6.49 22.15
C ALA A 175 7.67 -5.61 21.80
N ALA A 176 7.65 -5.01 20.60
CA ALA A 176 6.50 -4.25 20.11
C ALA A 176 5.29 -5.15 19.86
N VAL A 177 5.50 -6.33 19.27
CA VAL A 177 4.46 -7.34 19.06
C VAL A 177 3.81 -7.74 20.39
N GLU A 178 4.63 -8.03 21.41
CA GLU A 178 4.11 -8.33 22.76
C GLU A 178 3.32 -7.18 23.36
N ALA A 179 3.76 -5.93 23.14
CA ALA A 179 3.04 -4.74 23.61
C ALA A 179 1.68 -4.61 22.89
N MET A 180 1.65 -4.71 21.55
CA MET A 180 0.41 -4.66 20.77
C MET A 180 -0.58 -5.77 21.17
N ARG A 181 -0.09 -6.98 21.44
CA ARG A 181 -0.94 -8.09 21.92
C ARG A 181 -1.52 -7.80 23.30
N ARG A 182 -0.77 -7.15 24.20
CA ARG A 182 -1.31 -6.71 25.51
C ARG A 182 -2.38 -5.64 25.36
N GLU A 183 -2.33 -4.84 24.29
CA GLU A 183 -3.37 -3.87 23.94
C GLU A 183 -4.55 -4.49 23.19
N GLY A 184 -4.51 -5.81 22.97
CA GLY A 184 -5.59 -6.60 22.38
C GLY A 184 -5.47 -6.80 20.88
N ALA A 185 -4.33 -6.49 20.25
CA ALA A 185 -4.13 -6.77 18.84
C ALA A 185 -4.18 -8.27 18.55
N GLU A 186 -5.04 -8.65 17.63
CA GLU A 186 -5.25 -10.03 17.17
C GLU A 186 -4.36 -10.34 15.97
N LEU A 187 -4.27 -9.40 15.03
CA LEU A 187 -3.39 -9.45 13.85
C LEU A 187 -2.25 -8.43 13.99
N ILE A 188 -1.05 -8.79 13.57
CA ILE A 188 0.11 -7.88 13.57
C ILE A 188 0.61 -7.68 12.14
N VAL A 189 0.69 -6.42 11.71
CA VAL A 189 1.17 -5.98 10.41
C VAL A 189 2.42 -5.12 10.59
N ALA A 190 3.46 -5.37 9.80
CA ALA A 190 4.62 -4.48 9.69
C ALA A 190 4.66 -3.83 8.31
N LEU A 191 4.57 -2.50 8.26
CA LEU A 191 4.82 -1.70 7.07
C LEU A 191 6.30 -1.32 7.09
N ILE A 192 7.06 -1.75 6.08
CA ILE A 192 8.52 -1.57 6.07
C ILE A 192 9.03 -0.95 4.77
N HIS A 193 9.84 0.10 4.89
CA HIS A 193 10.45 0.78 3.75
C HIS A 193 11.91 0.34 3.62
N TRP A 194 12.23 -0.44 2.59
CA TRP A 194 13.49 -1.17 2.47
C TRP A 194 13.88 -1.53 1.03
N GLY A 195 15.06 -2.10 0.87
CA GLY A 195 15.50 -2.69 -0.40
C GLY A 195 16.32 -1.74 -1.25
N VAL A 196 16.34 -2.01 -2.55
CA VAL A 196 17.11 -1.26 -3.55
C VAL A 196 16.15 -0.81 -4.65
N GLU A 197 16.16 0.49 -4.94
CA GLU A 197 15.35 1.08 -6.00
C GLU A 197 15.54 0.34 -7.34
N ARG A 198 14.44 0.08 -8.02
CA ARG A 198 14.36 -0.57 -9.34
C ARG A 198 14.89 -2.01 -9.39
N SER A 199 15.08 -2.66 -8.24
CA SER A 199 15.37 -4.10 -8.17
C SER A 199 14.08 -4.90 -8.10
N TYR A 200 13.81 -5.73 -9.11
CA TYR A 200 12.64 -6.63 -9.14
C TYR A 200 12.77 -7.83 -8.21
N HIS A 201 13.95 -8.07 -7.69
CA HIS A 201 14.20 -9.17 -6.76
C HIS A 201 14.59 -8.61 -5.40
N PRO A 202 14.00 -9.13 -4.32
CA PRO A 202 14.42 -8.74 -2.99
C PRO A 202 15.88 -9.09 -2.75
N SER A 203 16.60 -8.21 -2.07
CA SER A 203 17.94 -8.48 -1.62
C SER A 203 17.95 -9.56 -0.53
N ARG A 204 19.08 -10.22 -0.35
CA ARG A 204 19.26 -11.19 0.74
C ARG A 204 18.94 -10.59 2.12
N THR A 205 19.25 -9.31 2.31
CA THR A 205 18.94 -8.60 3.57
C THR A 205 17.42 -8.47 3.77
N GLN A 206 16.67 -8.15 2.71
CA GLN A 206 15.20 -8.11 2.79
C GLN A 206 14.64 -9.50 3.13
N GLU A 207 15.11 -10.56 2.48
CA GLU A 207 14.64 -11.93 2.73
C GLU A 207 14.92 -12.38 4.17
N GLN A 208 16.13 -12.12 4.66
CA GLN A 208 16.50 -12.47 6.04
C GLN A 208 15.70 -11.67 7.07
N LEU A 209 15.54 -10.35 6.85
CA LEU A 209 14.82 -9.50 7.77
C LEU A 209 13.31 -9.82 7.73
N GLY A 210 12.71 -10.00 6.56
CA GLY A 210 11.30 -10.34 6.43
C GLY A 210 10.93 -11.61 7.19
N LYS A 211 11.71 -12.68 7.02
CA LYS A 211 11.53 -13.94 7.78
C LYS A 211 11.70 -13.74 9.28
N ALA A 212 12.72 -12.98 9.70
CA ALA A 212 12.94 -12.70 11.10
C ALA A 212 11.83 -11.83 11.74
N LEU A 213 11.12 -11.02 10.96
CA LEU A 213 9.92 -10.29 11.42
C LEU A 213 8.75 -11.24 11.63
N ILE A 214 8.53 -12.20 10.73
CA ILE A 214 7.51 -13.26 10.93
C ILE A 214 7.85 -14.09 12.15
N ASP A 215 9.11 -14.53 12.30
CA ASP A 215 9.59 -15.26 13.48
C ASP A 215 9.41 -14.48 14.79
N ALA A 216 9.41 -13.13 14.72
CA ALA A 216 9.13 -12.23 15.84
C ALA A 216 7.64 -12.07 16.15
N GLY A 217 6.74 -12.73 15.40
CA GLY A 217 5.30 -12.74 15.62
C GLY A 217 4.49 -11.77 14.76
N VAL A 218 5.09 -11.18 13.72
CA VAL A 218 4.37 -10.42 12.68
C VAL A 218 3.67 -11.43 11.76
N HIS A 219 2.41 -11.15 11.39
CA HIS A 219 1.64 -11.99 10.47
C HIS A 219 1.81 -11.56 9.02
N ILE A 220 1.86 -10.24 8.78
CA ILE A 220 1.99 -9.67 7.43
C ILE A 220 3.12 -8.64 7.43
N VAL A 221 4.09 -8.82 6.55
CA VAL A 221 5.12 -7.81 6.26
C VAL A 221 4.83 -7.21 4.90
N CYS A 222 4.55 -5.91 4.84
CA CYS A 222 4.29 -5.17 3.62
C CYS A 222 5.39 -4.16 3.36
N GLY A 223 6.13 -4.38 2.28
CA GLY A 223 7.32 -3.62 1.88
C GLY A 223 7.04 -2.55 0.83
N SER A 224 7.84 -1.47 0.89
CA SER A 224 7.87 -0.35 -0.04
C SER A 224 9.31 0.10 -0.30
N HIS A 225 9.56 1.15 -1.12
CA HIS A 225 10.85 1.72 -1.49
C HIS A 225 11.44 1.24 -2.83
N PRO A 226 11.41 -0.02 -3.27
CA PRO A 226 12.01 -0.39 -4.55
C PRO A 226 11.38 0.31 -5.77
N HIS A 227 10.18 0.92 -5.62
CA HIS A 227 9.39 1.56 -6.68
C HIS A 227 9.09 0.63 -7.87
N VAL A 228 9.26 -0.67 -7.67
CA VAL A 228 8.87 -1.76 -8.56
C VAL A 228 8.33 -2.91 -7.72
N LEU A 229 7.42 -3.70 -8.30
CA LEU A 229 6.89 -4.88 -7.64
C LEU A 229 7.99 -5.92 -7.40
N GLN A 230 8.01 -6.50 -6.21
CA GLN A 230 8.82 -7.65 -5.87
C GLN A 230 7.94 -8.82 -5.45
N LYS A 231 8.51 -10.02 -5.39
CA LYS A 231 7.76 -11.26 -5.09
C LYS A 231 6.97 -11.19 -3.77
N ILE A 232 5.94 -12.02 -3.71
CA ILE A 232 5.24 -12.40 -2.49
C ILE A 232 5.81 -13.72 -2.00
N GLU A 233 6.09 -13.84 -0.71
CA GLU A 233 6.59 -15.09 -0.12
C GLU A 233 5.75 -15.47 1.09
N GLN A 234 5.18 -16.69 1.06
CA GLN A 234 4.61 -17.30 2.25
C GLN A 234 5.76 -17.87 3.10
N TYR A 235 5.79 -17.51 4.39
CA TYR A 235 6.81 -18.02 5.32
C TYR A 235 6.18 -18.34 6.67
N GLY A 236 6.22 -19.60 7.08
CA GLY A 236 5.48 -20.07 8.25
C GLY A 236 3.98 -19.77 8.08
N ASP A 237 3.37 -19.25 9.14
CA ASP A 237 1.96 -18.83 9.12
C ASP A 237 1.77 -17.37 8.62
N GLY A 238 2.85 -16.67 8.26
CA GLY A 238 2.82 -15.30 7.81
C GLY A 238 3.15 -15.13 6.33
N VAL A 239 2.97 -13.91 5.83
CA VAL A 239 3.24 -13.54 4.44
C VAL A 239 4.11 -12.30 4.35
N ILE A 240 4.98 -12.25 3.34
CA ILE A 240 5.86 -11.13 3.05
C ILE A 240 5.56 -10.63 1.63
N TYR A 241 5.05 -9.41 1.52
CA TYR A 241 4.98 -8.63 0.29
C TYR A 241 6.26 -7.80 0.23
N TYR A 242 7.27 -8.22 -0.54
CA TYR A 242 8.58 -7.56 -0.49
C TYR A 242 8.57 -6.13 -1.03
N SER A 243 7.74 -5.83 -2.04
CA SER A 243 7.45 -4.48 -2.49
C SER A 243 6.15 -4.45 -3.30
N LEU A 244 5.29 -3.50 -2.99
CA LEU A 244 4.08 -3.21 -3.77
C LEU A 244 4.27 -2.03 -4.74
N ALA A 245 5.49 -1.57 -4.96
CA ALA A 245 5.86 -0.49 -5.88
C ALA A 245 5.26 0.88 -5.51
N ASN A 246 5.21 1.81 -6.48
CA ASN A 246 4.42 3.02 -6.37
C ASN A 246 2.93 2.67 -6.47
N PHE A 247 2.08 3.43 -5.81
CA PHE A 247 0.63 3.30 -5.99
C PHE A 247 0.03 4.59 -6.55
N CYS A 248 -0.16 5.63 -5.74
CA CYS A 248 -0.49 6.97 -6.23
C CYS A 248 0.79 7.82 -6.17
N PHE A 249 1.43 8.04 -7.33
CA PHE A 249 2.80 8.53 -7.36
C PHE A 249 2.91 9.90 -8.03
N GLY A 250 2.84 10.98 -7.25
CA GLY A 250 3.03 12.37 -7.71
C GLY A 250 4.49 12.75 -7.99
N GLY A 251 5.45 11.90 -7.64
CA GLY A 251 6.88 12.18 -7.73
C GLY A 251 7.45 12.17 -9.14
N ASN A 252 6.79 11.55 -10.12
CA ASN A 252 7.28 11.50 -11.50
C ASN A 252 6.13 11.32 -12.49
N ARG A 253 6.17 12.10 -13.59
CA ARG A 253 5.21 11.97 -14.70
C ARG A 253 5.52 10.82 -15.67
N TYR A 254 6.76 10.35 -15.67
CA TYR A 254 7.23 9.27 -16.54
C TYR A 254 8.02 8.25 -15.73
N PRO A 255 7.35 7.54 -14.79
CA PRO A 255 8.03 6.51 -14.02
C PRO A 255 8.52 5.40 -14.96
N SER A 256 9.67 4.84 -14.65
CA SER A 256 10.28 3.80 -15.46
C SER A 256 9.53 2.46 -15.37
N ASP A 257 8.76 2.27 -14.34
CA ASP A 257 7.81 1.18 -14.14
C ASP A 257 6.49 1.78 -13.63
N MET A 258 5.40 1.39 -14.25
CA MET A 258 4.06 1.85 -13.89
C MET A 258 3.21 0.74 -13.28
N ASP A 259 3.74 -0.47 -13.18
CA ASP A 259 3.02 -1.59 -12.58
C ASP A 259 2.94 -1.47 -11.06
N THR A 260 1.76 -1.69 -10.54
CA THR A 260 1.44 -1.77 -9.13
C THR A 260 0.39 -2.85 -8.88
N ALA A 261 -0.01 -3.03 -7.63
CA ALA A 261 -1.11 -3.93 -7.29
C ALA A 261 -1.79 -3.47 -5.99
N ILE A 262 -3.07 -3.82 -5.87
CA ILE A 262 -3.77 -3.88 -4.59
C ILE A 262 -3.74 -5.34 -4.15
N ILE A 263 -3.36 -5.59 -2.91
CA ILE A 263 -3.42 -6.91 -2.31
C ILE A 263 -4.53 -6.90 -1.26
N GLN A 264 -5.59 -7.66 -1.50
CA GLN A 264 -6.63 -7.90 -0.51
C GLN A 264 -6.36 -9.24 0.17
N GLN A 265 -6.06 -9.20 1.47
CA GLN A 265 -5.77 -10.37 2.28
C GLN A 265 -6.91 -10.62 3.27
N GLN A 266 -7.55 -11.77 3.15
CA GLN A 266 -8.51 -12.21 4.15
C GLN A 266 -7.81 -12.58 5.46
N VAL A 267 -8.45 -12.23 6.56
CA VAL A 267 -8.10 -12.62 7.91
C VAL A 267 -9.30 -13.37 8.49
N ILE A 268 -9.07 -14.58 8.96
CA ILE A 268 -10.11 -15.43 9.53
C ILE A 268 -9.94 -15.46 11.05
N ARG A 269 -10.94 -14.95 11.77
CA ARG A 269 -11.04 -15.06 13.24
C ARG A 269 -11.94 -16.23 13.59
N ARG A 270 -11.43 -17.16 14.38
CA ARG A 270 -12.19 -18.31 14.85
C ARG A 270 -12.90 -18.02 16.17
N ALA A 271 -13.85 -18.88 16.51
CA ALA A 271 -14.64 -18.75 17.75
C ALA A 271 -13.79 -18.76 19.04
N ASP A 272 -12.57 -19.30 19.01
CA ASP A 272 -11.61 -19.28 20.12
C ASP A 272 -10.77 -17.98 20.19
N GLY A 273 -11.01 -17.02 19.27
CA GLY A 273 -10.28 -15.76 19.15
C GLY A 273 -8.95 -15.86 18.41
N THR A 274 -8.58 -17.05 17.90
CA THR A 274 -7.36 -17.15 17.07
C THR A 274 -7.60 -16.60 15.68
N VAL A 275 -6.57 -15.92 15.12
CA VAL A 275 -6.60 -15.42 13.75
C VAL A 275 -5.62 -16.18 12.86
N SER A 276 -5.99 -16.32 11.60
CA SER A 276 -5.10 -16.84 10.54
C SER A 276 -5.33 -16.09 9.25
N LEU A 277 -4.36 -16.14 8.34
CA LEU A 277 -4.51 -15.59 7.00
C LEU A 277 -5.35 -16.55 6.15
N GLY A 278 -6.36 -16.00 5.48
CA GLY A 278 -7.21 -16.69 4.52
C GLY A 278 -6.76 -16.48 3.08
N GLU A 279 -7.72 -16.45 2.18
CA GLU A 279 -7.51 -16.20 0.75
C GLU A 279 -6.89 -14.82 0.51
N ARG A 280 -6.10 -14.73 -0.56
CA ARG A 280 -5.52 -13.48 -1.03
C ARG A 280 -5.94 -13.20 -2.45
N THR A 281 -6.57 -12.05 -2.66
CA THR A 281 -6.88 -11.52 -3.99
C THR A 281 -5.85 -10.51 -4.41
N ILE A 282 -5.31 -10.65 -5.61
CA ILE A 282 -4.38 -9.70 -6.22
C ILE A 282 -5.13 -8.95 -7.32
N ILE A 283 -5.15 -7.62 -7.22
CA ILE A 283 -5.69 -6.74 -8.25
C ILE A 283 -4.51 -6.04 -8.95
N PRO A 284 -4.01 -6.59 -10.07
CA PRO A 284 -2.98 -5.98 -10.88
C PRO A 284 -3.42 -4.62 -11.41
N ALA A 285 -2.57 -3.59 -11.25
CA ALA A 285 -2.94 -2.23 -11.61
C ALA A 285 -1.74 -1.46 -12.21
N CYS A 286 -2.05 -0.35 -12.82
CA CYS A 286 -1.12 0.69 -13.24
C CYS A 286 -1.21 1.88 -12.29
N VAL A 287 -0.13 2.62 -12.05
CA VAL A 287 -0.14 3.88 -11.28
C VAL A 287 -0.90 5.02 -11.98
N SER A 288 -1.41 4.77 -13.18
CA SER A 288 -2.04 5.76 -14.07
C SER A 288 -3.20 5.14 -14.83
N SER A 289 -4.21 5.96 -15.17
CA SER A 289 -5.30 5.54 -16.06
C SER A 289 -4.91 5.59 -17.53
N GLN A 290 -3.75 6.15 -17.87
CA GLN A 290 -3.24 6.28 -19.23
C GLN A 290 -1.71 6.13 -19.28
N THR A 291 -1.18 5.88 -20.47
CA THR A 291 0.25 5.77 -20.72
C THR A 291 0.64 6.56 -21.98
N PRO A 292 1.89 6.98 -22.12
CA PRO A 292 3.03 6.75 -21.22
C PRO A 292 3.16 7.77 -20.08
N MET A 293 2.27 8.74 -19.97
CA MET A 293 2.34 9.80 -18.97
C MET A 293 1.45 9.41 -17.78
N ASN A 294 2.02 9.49 -16.59
CA ASN A 294 1.30 9.29 -15.34
C ASN A 294 0.33 10.44 -15.09
N ASP A 295 -0.95 10.13 -14.96
CA ASP A 295 -2.02 11.06 -14.59
C ASP A 295 -2.42 10.92 -13.12
N PHE A 296 -1.67 10.11 -12.36
CA PHE A 296 -1.80 9.93 -10.91
C PHE A 296 -3.09 9.25 -10.46
N GLN A 297 -3.69 8.47 -11.37
CA GLN A 297 -4.89 7.68 -11.14
C GLN A 297 -4.59 6.18 -11.21
N PRO A 298 -4.22 5.52 -10.11
CA PRO A 298 -4.10 4.07 -10.09
C PRO A 298 -5.34 3.41 -10.69
N THR A 299 -5.13 2.51 -11.65
CA THR A 299 -6.23 1.89 -12.40
C THR A 299 -5.96 0.40 -12.60
N PRO A 300 -6.90 -0.48 -12.26
CA PRO A 300 -6.76 -1.91 -12.46
C PRO A 300 -6.58 -2.25 -13.95
N TYR A 301 -5.69 -3.20 -14.24
CA TYR A 301 -5.55 -3.76 -15.57
C TYR A 301 -6.72 -4.70 -15.90
N PRO A 302 -7.19 -4.73 -17.16
CA PRO A 302 -8.15 -5.74 -17.58
C PRO A 302 -7.61 -7.15 -17.33
N GLU A 303 -8.45 -8.01 -16.74
CA GLU A 303 -8.10 -9.39 -16.43
C GLU A 303 -7.60 -10.15 -17.68
N GLY A 304 -6.51 -10.90 -17.51
CA GLY A 304 -5.89 -11.67 -18.57
C GLY A 304 -5.11 -10.85 -19.62
N SER A 305 -5.06 -9.51 -19.50
CA SER A 305 -4.21 -8.68 -20.37
C SER A 305 -2.72 -8.97 -20.17
N GLU A 306 -1.88 -8.57 -21.13
CA GLU A 306 -0.43 -8.70 -21.02
C GLU A 306 0.11 -7.99 -19.77
N SER A 307 -0.39 -6.78 -19.49
CA SER A 307 -0.01 -6.01 -18.30
C SER A 307 -0.45 -6.68 -17.01
N TYR A 308 -1.66 -7.21 -16.97
CA TYR A 308 -2.18 -7.99 -15.85
C TYR A 308 -1.26 -9.19 -15.54
N ASN A 309 -0.96 -10.00 -16.54
CA ASN A 309 -0.11 -11.17 -16.39
C ASN A 309 1.34 -10.83 -16.04
N ARG A 310 1.85 -9.67 -16.53
CA ARG A 310 3.18 -9.17 -16.18
C ARG A 310 3.27 -8.83 -14.68
N VAL A 311 2.25 -8.20 -14.11
CA VAL A 311 2.18 -7.91 -12.67
C VAL A 311 2.20 -9.20 -11.87
N LEU A 312 1.39 -10.20 -12.23
CA LEU A 312 1.40 -11.51 -11.57
C LEU A 312 2.80 -12.16 -11.62
N THR A 313 3.45 -12.14 -12.80
CA THR A 313 4.81 -12.65 -12.96
C THR A 313 5.83 -11.94 -12.05
N LYS A 314 5.69 -10.62 -11.86
CA LYS A 314 6.53 -9.86 -10.90
C LYS A 314 6.31 -10.32 -9.47
N LEU A 315 5.06 -10.48 -9.07
CA LEU A 315 4.68 -10.91 -7.72
C LEU A 315 5.01 -12.38 -7.42
N GLU A 316 5.13 -13.22 -8.46
CA GLU A 316 5.64 -14.59 -8.36
C GLU A 316 7.17 -14.65 -8.32
N GLY A 317 7.87 -13.54 -8.61
CA GLY A 317 9.34 -13.47 -8.64
C GLY A 317 9.97 -13.98 -9.93
N GLY A 318 9.19 -14.24 -10.97
CA GLY A 318 9.64 -14.73 -12.26
C GLY A 318 10.08 -13.65 -13.25
N PHE A 319 9.93 -12.36 -12.92
CA PHE A 319 10.21 -11.28 -13.85
C PHE A 319 11.71 -10.95 -13.93
N SER A 320 12.26 -10.99 -15.16
CA SER A 320 13.67 -10.67 -15.45
C SER A 320 13.85 -9.44 -16.36
N GLY A 321 12.77 -8.69 -16.61
CA GLY A 321 12.79 -7.53 -17.49
C GLY A 321 13.53 -6.32 -16.93
N ASN A 322 13.77 -5.34 -17.82
CA ASN A 322 14.33 -4.03 -17.46
C ASN A 322 13.22 -2.99 -17.42
N PRO A 323 13.08 -2.16 -16.35
CA PRO A 323 12.04 -1.13 -16.26
C PRO A 323 11.98 -0.21 -17.49
N LYS A 324 13.14 0.14 -18.06
CA LYS A 324 13.23 1.04 -19.22
C LYS A 324 12.73 0.44 -20.54
N GLN A 325 12.47 -0.85 -20.58
CA GLN A 325 12.05 -1.58 -21.78
C GLN A 325 10.59 -2.05 -21.71
N GLN A 326 9.88 -1.70 -20.64
CA GLN A 326 8.48 -2.09 -20.51
C GLN A 326 7.59 -1.27 -21.43
N SER A 327 6.69 -1.95 -22.13
CA SER A 327 5.54 -1.33 -22.80
C SER A 327 4.30 -1.47 -21.93
N TYR A 328 3.47 -0.46 -21.92
CA TYR A 328 2.20 -0.42 -21.18
C TYR A 328 1.04 -0.24 -22.16
N PRO A 329 0.71 -1.26 -22.96
CA PRO A 329 -0.47 -1.20 -23.82
C PRO A 329 -1.73 -1.33 -22.95
N TRP A 330 -2.70 -0.50 -23.26
CA TRP A 330 -4.07 -0.59 -22.72
C TRP A 330 -4.95 -1.39 -23.66
#